data_a03c53661ff8d680c539663f99b0a73f
#
_entry.id   a03c53661ff8d680c539663f99b0a73f
#
_cell.length_a   1.000
_cell.length_b   1.000
_cell.length_c   1.000
_cell.angle_alpha   90.00
_cell.angle_beta   90.00
_cell.angle_gamma   90.00
#
_symmetry.space_group_name_H-M   'P 1'
#
loop_
_entity.id
_entity.type
_entity.pdbx_description
1 polymer ?
#
loop_
_entity_poly.entity_id
_entity_poly.type
_entity_poly.pdbx_seq_one_letter_code
_entity_poly.pdbx_strand_id
1 'polypeptide(L)'
;MANEKVYIHELVDILGTNRANYMHHMTANWSPIAQAERAQLCYGVWGTVGTTGRWPEVVNLWEEDGFDGLAASFRHEFTHPTLQDPALAEWWARAADFRRSGTDRVLVPAPWTRTIEELCADGVRGETYAHEIVRVRPGTAWGLLDVVRDEGIPVLERFGWELAGAWATAMCDDREVLLLWAIPTWEAWADFEKAQRLDPSIGGWRNRTRDLSIEWSRYLLVDAPLSPFRTGRQPTEADRDSFELPE
;
A
#
# COMPACT_ATOMS: atom_id res chain seq x y z
N MET A 1 -13.16 2.11 16.73
CA MET A 1 -13.17 3.60 16.56
C MET A 1 -13.01 3.87 15.07
N ALA A 2 -13.37 5.06 14.58
CA ALA A 2 -13.09 5.39 13.18
C ALA A 2 -11.57 5.49 12.97
N ASN A 3 -11.08 5.06 11.80
CA ASN A 3 -9.69 5.23 11.43
C ASN A 3 -9.44 6.68 11.03
N GLU A 4 -8.65 7.41 11.82
CA GLU A 4 -8.29 8.81 11.63
C GLU A 4 -6.85 9.01 11.12
N LYS A 5 -6.18 7.91 10.76
CA LYS A 5 -4.82 7.95 10.21
C LYS A 5 -4.80 8.61 8.82
N VAL A 6 -3.61 8.95 8.38
CA VAL A 6 -3.33 9.40 7.00
C VAL A 6 -2.23 8.51 6.46
N TYR A 7 -2.24 8.28 5.16
CA TYR A 7 -1.30 7.34 4.55
C TYR A 7 -0.53 7.99 3.42
N ILE A 8 0.75 7.62 3.29
CA ILE A 8 1.56 7.92 2.12
C ILE A 8 1.66 6.64 1.29
N HIS A 9 1.23 6.72 0.05
CA HIS A 9 1.31 5.63 -0.92
C HIS A 9 2.28 6.01 -2.02
N GLU A 10 3.25 5.14 -2.28
CA GLU A 10 4.30 5.36 -3.26
C GLU A 10 4.31 4.23 -4.30
N LEU A 11 4.30 4.59 -5.59
CA LEU A 11 4.62 3.70 -6.70
C LEU A 11 6.04 4.03 -7.15
N VAL A 12 6.96 3.11 -6.96
CA VAL A 12 8.39 3.38 -7.17
C VAL A 12 8.96 2.57 -8.32
N ASP A 13 9.50 3.27 -9.31
CA ASP A 13 10.22 2.67 -10.44
C ASP A 13 11.59 2.18 -9.99
N ILE A 14 11.84 0.90 -10.13
CA ILE A 14 13.09 0.25 -9.73
C ILE A 14 14.07 0.16 -10.89
N LEU A 15 15.35 0.36 -10.60
CA LEU A 15 16.44 0.20 -11.56
C LEU A 15 16.88 -1.28 -11.67
N GLY A 16 16.84 -1.81 -12.86
CA GLY A 16 17.38 -3.15 -13.14
C GLY A 16 16.77 -4.26 -12.26
N THR A 17 17.63 -4.98 -11.55
CA THR A 17 17.26 -6.10 -10.66
C THR A 17 17.16 -5.72 -9.19
N ASN A 18 17.23 -4.44 -8.84
CA ASN A 18 17.36 -3.95 -7.47
C ASN A 18 16.08 -4.03 -6.61
N ARG A 19 15.01 -4.69 -7.09
CA ARG A 19 13.73 -4.75 -6.36
C ARG A 19 13.88 -5.29 -4.93
N ALA A 20 14.57 -6.40 -4.76
CA ALA A 20 14.77 -7.01 -3.44
C ALA A 20 15.59 -6.10 -2.52
N ASN A 21 16.67 -5.49 -3.04
CA ASN A 21 17.51 -4.54 -2.30
C ASN A 21 16.71 -3.32 -1.84
N TYR A 22 15.90 -2.74 -2.73
CA TYR A 22 15.06 -1.60 -2.41
C TYR A 22 14.03 -1.96 -1.33
N MET A 23 13.30 -3.08 -1.50
CA MET A 23 12.30 -3.52 -0.53
C MET A 23 12.92 -3.76 0.85
N HIS A 24 14.10 -4.36 0.89
CA HIS A 24 14.85 -4.56 2.12
C HIS A 24 15.28 -3.23 2.74
N HIS A 25 15.85 -2.31 1.95
CA HIS A 25 16.27 -1.00 2.41
C HIS A 25 15.12 -0.19 3.03
N MET A 26 13.93 -0.27 2.43
CA MET A 26 12.74 0.41 2.95
C MET A 26 12.22 -0.24 4.25
N THR A 27 12.20 -1.56 4.33
CA THR A 27 11.69 -2.25 5.52
C THR A 27 12.69 -2.29 6.65
N ALA A 28 13.93 -2.75 6.39
CA ALA A 28 14.95 -2.93 7.43
C ALA A 28 15.58 -1.60 7.88
N ASN A 29 15.90 -0.71 6.95
CA ASN A 29 16.69 0.48 7.24
C ASN A 29 15.85 1.75 7.40
N TRP A 30 14.82 1.97 6.56
CA TRP A 30 13.98 3.15 6.67
C TRP A 30 12.97 3.05 7.80
N SER A 31 12.21 1.95 7.88
CA SER A 31 11.08 1.86 8.80
C SER A 31 11.46 2.11 10.27
N PRO A 32 12.56 1.56 10.83
CA PRO A 32 12.97 1.89 12.20
C PRO A 32 13.30 3.38 12.42
N ILE A 33 13.94 4.03 11.44
CA ILE A 33 14.24 5.47 11.47
C ILE A 33 12.94 6.27 11.47
N ALA A 34 12.04 5.95 10.54
CA ALA A 34 10.76 6.63 10.39
C ALA A 34 9.88 6.53 11.65
N GLN A 35 9.87 5.36 12.30
CA GLN A 35 9.18 5.16 13.56
C GLN A 35 9.76 6.05 14.69
N ALA A 36 11.09 6.09 14.79
CA ALA A 36 11.76 6.82 15.88
C ALA A 36 11.68 8.34 15.71
N GLU A 37 11.81 8.84 14.49
CA GLU A 37 11.97 10.27 14.23
C GLU A 37 10.69 10.95 13.76
N ARG A 38 9.73 10.20 13.19
CA ARG A 38 8.55 10.74 12.51
C ARG A 38 7.23 10.14 12.99
N ALA A 39 7.25 9.17 13.91
CA ALA A 39 6.10 8.37 14.30
C ALA A 39 5.36 7.72 13.10
N GLN A 40 6.09 7.49 11.98
CA GLN A 40 5.58 6.90 10.76
C GLN A 40 5.73 5.39 10.83
N LEU A 41 4.62 4.65 10.69
CA LEU A 41 4.63 3.19 10.69
C LEU A 41 4.71 2.64 9.26
N CYS A 42 5.44 1.55 9.10
CA CYS A 42 5.38 0.77 7.86
C CYS A 42 4.01 0.08 7.80
N TYR A 43 3.17 0.47 6.84
CA TYR A 43 1.97 -0.32 6.55
C TYR A 43 2.34 -1.56 5.75
N GLY A 44 3.17 -1.40 4.74
CA GLY A 44 3.73 -2.48 3.98
C GLY A 44 4.60 -2.03 2.82
N VAL A 45 5.42 -2.95 2.34
CA VAL A 45 6.26 -2.80 1.15
C VAL A 45 6.10 -4.04 0.28
N TRP A 46 5.75 -3.84 -0.99
CA TRP A 46 5.44 -4.94 -1.92
C TRP A 46 6.11 -4.76 -3.28
N GLY A 47 6.51 -5.86 -3.88
CA GLY A 47 6.93 -5.90 -5.27
C GLY A 47 5.79 -6.31 -6.19
N THR A 48 5.61 -5.60 -7.31
CA THR A 48 4.62 -5.95 -8.34
C THR A 48 4.93 -7.28 -9.01
N VAL A 49 3.90 -8.11 -9.21
CA VAL A 49 3.98 -9.31 -10.05
C VAL A 49 3.94 -8.89 -11.51
N GLY A 50 5.06 -9.00 -12.22
CA GLY A 50 5.32 -8.36 -13.50
C GLY A 50 4.35 -8.67 -14.63
N THR A 51 3.67 -9.82 -14.57
CA THR A 51 2.66 -10.19 -15.57
C THR A 51 1.30 -9.53 -15.35
N THR A 52 1.12 -8.83 -14.24
CA THR A 52 -0.17 -8.22 -13.86
C THR A 52 -0.13 -6.70 -13.85
N GLY A 53 1.05 -6.08 -13.78
CA GLY A 53 1.22 -4.65 -13.72
C GLY A 53 2.56 -4.19 -14.26
N ARG A 54 2.92 -2.95 -13.98
CA ARG A 54 4.21 -2.38 -14.39
C ARG A 54 5.36 -3.05 -13.63
N TRP A 55 6.42 -3.39 -14.34
CA TRP A 55 7.55 -4.11 -13.77
C TRP A 55 8.88 -3.55 -14.31
N PRO A 56 9.95 -3.42 -13.50
CA PRO A 56 9.95 -3.63 -12.04
C PRO A 56 9.40 -2.39 -11.29
N GLU A 57 8.47 -2.62 -10.40
CA GLU A 57 7.85 -1.59 -9.57
C GLU A 57 7.68 -2.11 -8.13
N VAL A 58 7.82 -1.21 -7.16
CA VAL A 58 7.55 -1.47 -5.75
C VAL A 58 6.47 -0.51 -5.26
N VAL A 59 5.57 -1.02 -4.45
CA VAL A 59 4.57 -0.24 -3.73
C VAL A 59 4.99 -0.12 -2.28
N ASN A 60 5.12 1.10 -1.77
CA ASN A 60 5.24 1.36 -0.35
C ASN A 60 3.97 2.01 0.16
N LEU A 61 3.60 1.68 1.39
CA LEU A 61 2.52 2.33 2.10
C LEU A 61 2.95 2.59 3.54
N TRP A 62 2.80 3.84 3.98
CA TRP A 62 3.18 4.33 5.30
C TRP A 62 1.96 4.87 6.01
N GLU A 63 1.86 4.65 7.32
CA GLU A 63 0.77 5.13 8.15
C GLU A 63 1.28 6.26 9.06
N GLU A 64 0.60 7.40 9.04
CA GLU A 64 0.89 8.61 9.81
C GLU A 64 -0.22 8.88 10.82
N ASP A 65 0.11 9.57 11.90
CA ASP A 65 -0.85 9.93 12.95
C ASP A 65 -1.70 11.15 12.55
N GLY A 66 -2.53 10.94 11.54
CA GLY A 66 -3.39 11.95 10.94
C GLY A 66 -2.62 13.04 10.18
N PHE A 67 -3.31 14.09 9.79
CA PHE A 67 -2.68 15.23 9.09
C PHE A 67 -1.70 16.02 9.96
N ASP A 68 -1.89 16.04 11.28
CA ASP A 68 -0.97 16.71 12.20
C ASP A 68 0.36 15.96 12.28
N GLY A 69 0.32 14.62 12.33
CA GLY A 69 1.51 13.78 12.26
C GLY A 69 2.25 13.95 10.93
N LEU A 70 1.53 13.90 9.81
CA LEU A 70 2.10 14.13 8.49
C LEU A 70 2.73 15.54 8.37
N ALA A 71 2.08 16.57 8.89
CA ALA A 71 2.61 17.93 8.88
C ALA A 71 3.89 18.04 9.75
N ALA A 72 3.95 17.33 10.87
CA ALA A 72 5.15 17.26 11.70
C ALA A 72 6.31 16.54 10.97
N SER A 73 6.02 15.43 10.29
CA SER A 73 6.97 14.70 9.45
C SER A 73 7.55 15.59 8.33
N PHE A 74 6.68 16.31 7.59
CA PHE A 74 7.13 17.26 6.56
C PHE A 74 7.97 18.41 7.14
N ARG A 75 7.60 18.93 8.31
CA ARG A 75 8.40 19.98 8.96
C ARG A 75 9.79 19.45 9.33
N HIS A 76 9.88 18.22 9.84
CA HIS A 76 11.16 17.59 10.15
C HIS A 76 12.04 17.49 8.90
N GLU A 77 11.48 17.08 7.76
CA GLU A 77 12.22 16.94 6.48
C GLU A 77 12.64 18.29 5.88
N PHE A 78 11.67 19.20 5.70
CA PHE A 78 11.82 20.35 4.81
C PHE A 78 12.28 21.65 5.47
N THR A 79 12.58 21.65 6.77
CA THR A 79 13.16 22.82 7.47
C THR A 79 14.66 22.98 7.22
N HIS A 80 15.34 21.97 6.73
CA HIS A 80 16.74 22.04 6.39
C HIS A 80 16.99 22.85 5.11
N PRO A 81 18.11 23.62 5.03
CA PRO A 81 18.43 24.40 3.83
C PRO A 81 18.56 23.59 2.54
N THR A 82 18.86 22.29 2.67
CA THR A 82 18.95 21.34 1.56
C THR A 82 17.60 20.68 1.21
N LEU A 83 16.52 21.02 1.94
CA LEU A 83 15.20 20.40 1.85
C LEU A 83 15.24 18.88 2.09
N GLN A 84 16.23 18.43 2.85
CA GLN A 84 16.41 17.05 3.29
C GLN A 84 17.11 17.07 4.64
N ASP A 85 16.78 16.10 5.49
CA ASP A 85 17.51 15.90 6.73
C ASP A 85 18.96 15.43 6.42
N PRO A 86 19.99 16.19 6.83
CA PRO A 86 21.38 15.79 6.60
C PRO A 86 21.77 14.45 7.24
N ALA A 87 21.11 14.06 8.32
CA ALA A 87 21.34 12.77 8.97
C ALA A 87 20.93 11.59 8.08
N LEU A 88 20.04 11.81 7.13
CA LEU A 88 19.55 10.82 6.18
C LEU A 88 20.29 10.85 4.82
N ALA A 89 21.33 11.68 4.65
CA ALA A 89 22.00 11.84 3.35
C ALA A 89 22.54 10.51 2.80
N GLU A 90 23.15 9.70 3.64
CA GLU A 90 23.67 8.38 3.25
C GLU A 90 22.51 7.42 2.88
N TRP A 91 21.45 7.43 3.67
CA TRP A 91 20.25 6.63 3.39
C TRP A 91 19.64 7.00 2.02
N TRP A 92 19.50 8.30 1.74
CA TRP A 92 18.98 8.80 0.46
C TRP A 92 19.87 8.44 -0.73
N ALA A 93 21.20 8.55 -0.55
CA ALA A 93 22.14 8.14 -1.58
C ALA A 93 21.97 6.65 -1.93
N ARG A 94 21.86 5.80 -0.92
CA ARG A 94 21.62 4.36 -1.12
C ARG A 94 20.27 4.07 -1.78
N ALA A 95 19.21 4.75 -1.36
CA ALA A 95 17.88 4.59 -1.98
C ALA A 95 17.90 5.00 -3.46
N ALA A 96 18.68 6.02 -3.82
CA ALA A 96 18.82 6.49 -5.21
C ALA A 96 19.49 5.47 -6.13
N ASP A 97 20.38 4.63 -5.62
CA ASP A 97 21.01 3.53 -6.38
C ASP A 97 19.99 2.49 -6.87
N PHE A 98 18.87 2.37 -6.19
CA PHE A 98 17.87 1.31 -6.46
C PHE A 98 16.67 1.79 -7.28
N ARG A 99 16.39 3.10 -7.29
CA ARG A 99 15.17 3.64 -7.90
C ARG A 99 15.47 4.73 -8.92
N ARG A 100 14.56 4.93 -9.86
CA ARG A 100 14.63 5.99 -10.86
C ARG A 100 13.69 7.14 -10.56
N SER A 101 12.46 6.83 -10.23
CA SER A 101 11.37 7.80 -10.04
C SER A 101 10.23 7.14 -9.26
N GLY A 102 9.21 7.92 -8.95
CA GLY A 102 8.02 7.42 -8.31
C GLY A 102 6.84 8.37 -8.49
N THR A 103 5.68 7.93 -8.05
CA THR A 103 4.48 8.75 -7.92
C THR A 103 3.88 8.51 -6.55
N ASP A 104 3.75 9.58 -5.79
CA ASP A 104 3.28 9.50 -4.42
C ASP A 104 1.87 10.09 -4.30
N ARG A 105 1.13 9.59 -3.31
CA ARG A 105 -0.21 10.05 -2.96
C ARG A 105 -0.35 10.15 -1.46
N VAL A 106 -1.08 11.16 -1.03
CA VAL A 106 -1.61 11.21 0.34
C VAL A 106 -3.01 10.60 0.32
N LEU A 107 -3.26 9.65 1.21
CA LEU A 107 -4.51 8.92 1.25
C LEU A 107 -5.24 9.15 2.57
N VAL A 108 -6.57 9.23 2.49
CA VAL A 108 -7.48 9.27 3.64
C VAL A 108 -8.24 7.95 3.69
N PRO A 109 -8.20 7.21 4.81
CA PRO A 109 -8.84 5.91 4.93
C PRO A 109 -10.36 6.04 4.98
N ALA A 110 -11.06 5.02 4.49
CA ALA A 110 -12.45 4.85 4.82
C ALA A 110 -12.56 4.63 6.36
N PRO A 111 -13.48 5.31 7.06
CA PRO A 111 -13.51 5.31 8.53
C PRO A 111 -13.67 3.93 9.18
N TRP A 112 -14.13 2.96 8.41
CA TRP A 112 -14.37 1.57 8.83
C TRP A 112 -13.19 0.62 8.54
N THR A 113 -12.07 1.12 7.96
CA THR A 113 -10.86 0.32 7.73
C THR A 113 -9.98 0.25 8.97
N ARG A 114 -9.18 -0.81 9.05
CA ARG A 114 -8.26 -1.08 10.16
C ARG A 114 -6.93 -0.37 9.95
N THR A 115 -6.27 -0.01 11.06
CA THR A 115 -4.87 0.42 11.09
C THR A 115 -3.93 -0.76 10.90
N ILE A 116 -2.64 -0.50 10.65
CA ILE A 116 -1.66 -1.58 10.52
C ILE A 116 -1.50 -2.38 11.81
N GLU A 117 -1.61 -1.75 12.96
CA GLU A 117 -1.52 -2.44 14.25
C GLU A 117 -2.70 -3.40 14.44
N GLU A 118 -3.93 -2.96 14.10
CA GLU A 118 -5.12 -3.80 14.15
C GLU A 118 -5.01 -4.98 13.16
N LEU A 119 -4.55 -4.75 11.93
CA LEU A 119 -4.35 -5.79 10.93
C LEU A 119 -3.31 -6.83 11.36
N CYS A 120 -2.21 -6.40 11.97
CA CYS A 120 -1.21 -7.31 12.53
C CYS A 120 -1.78 -8.13 13.70
N ALA A 121 -2.53 -7.48 14.60
CA ALA A 121 -3.15 -8.15 15.74
C ALA A 121 -4.20 -9.19 15.31
N ASP A 122 -4.96 -8.89 14.26
CA ASP A 122 -5.94 -9.80 13.66
C ASP A 122 -5.28 -10.91 12.82
N GLY A 123 -3.98 -10.81 12.56
CA GLY A 123 -3.21 -11.80 11.79
C GLY A 123 -3.50 -11.78 10.30
N VAL A 124 -3.92 -10.65 9.74
CA VAL A 124 -4.21 -10.49 8.31
C VAL A 124 -2.94 -10.73 7.48
N ARG A 125 -3.01 -11.69 6.56
CA ARG A 125 -1.88 -12.13 5.73
C ARG A 125 -2.35 -12.61 4.37
N GLY A 126 -1.45 -12.55 3.37
CA GLY A 126 -1.66 -13.15 2.06
C GLY A 126 -0.37 -13.72 1.49
N GLU A 127 -0.47 -14.74 0.65
CA GLU A 127 0.63 -15.14 -0.24
C GLU A 127 0.82 -14.10 -1.35
N THR A 128 -0.27 -13.43 -1.70
CA THR A 128 -0.30 -12.33 -2.66
C THR A 128 -1.33 -11.32 -2.24
N TYR A 129 -1.23 -10.12 -2.83
CA TYR A 129 -2.16 -9.02 -2.56
C TYR A 129 -2.70 -8.47 -3.87
N ALA A 130 -3.98 -8.13 -3.92
CA ALA A 130 -4.51 -7.37 -5.03
C ALA A 130 -4.51 -5.89 -4.67
N HIS A 131 -3.78 -5.11 -5.44
CA HIS A 131 -3.78 -3.66 -5.37
C HIS A 131 -4.66 -3.09 -6.47
N GLU A 132 -5.62 -2.27 -6.11
CA GLU A 132 -6.54 -1.66 -7.05
C GLU A 132 -6.41 -0.14 -6.99
N ILE A 133 -6.28 0.47 -8.17
CA ILE A 133 -6.39 1.91 -8.36
C ILE A 133 -7.62 2.16 -9.23
N VAL A 134 -8.57 2.89 -8.67
CA VAL A 134 -9.86 3.16 -9.32
C VAL A 134 -9.98 4.65 -9.54
N ARG A 135 -10.01 5.08 -10.80
CA ARG A 135 -10.39 6.45 -11.16
C ARG A 135 -11.90 6.58 -11.10
N VAL A 136 -12.36 7.56 -10.34
CA VAL A 136 -13.78 7.82 -10.14
C VAL A 136 -14.19 9.17 -10.72
N ARG A 137 -15.47 9.40 -10.87
CA ARG A 137 -15.99 10.73 -11.18
C ARG A 137 -15.73 11.65 -9.98
N PRO A 138 -15.42 12.95 -10.20
CA PRO A 138 -15.21 13.89 -9.10
C PRO A 138 -16.36 13.85 -8.09
N GLY A 139 -16.03 13.80 -6.80
CA GLY A 139 -16.99 13.75 -5.70
C GLY A 139 -17.66 12.40 -5.44
N THR A 140 -17.27 11.31 -6.14
CA THR A 140 -17.91 10.00 -5.96
C THR A 140 -17.03 8.96 -5.22
N ALA A 141 -15.84 9.35 -4.77
CA ALA A 141 -14.91 8.44 -4.10
C ALA A 141 -15.53 7.73 -2.88
N TRP A 142 -16.16 8.47 -2.00
CA TRP A 142 -16.80 7.91 -0.81
C TRP A 142 -17.99 7.02 -1.14
N GLY A 143 -18.79 7.37 -2.15
CA GLY A 143 -19.87 6.51 -2.63
C GLY A 143 -19.36 5.18 -3.18
N LEU A 144 -18.20 5.17 -3.86
CA LEU A 144 -17.56 3.93 -4.29
C LEU A 144 -17.10 3.09 -3.08
N LEU A 145 -16.48 3.73 -2.08
CA LEU A 145 -16.01 3.05 -0.87
C LEU A 145 -17.18 2.42 -0.09
N ASP A 146 -18.35 3.07 -0.04
CA ASP A 146 -19.56 2.48 0.55
C ASP A 146 -20.02 1.23 -0.20
N VAL A 147 -20.03 1.25 -1.54
CA VAL A 147 -20.34 0.05 -2.35
C VAL A 147 -19.32 -1.07 -2.13
N VAL A 148 -18.03 -0.73 -2.00
CA VAL A 148 -16.99 -1.72 -1.67
C VAL A 148 -17.28 -2.37 -0.32
N ARG A 149 -17.62 -1.59 0.71
CA ARG A 149 -17.96 -2.11 2.04
C ARG A 149 -19.18 -3.02 1.99
N ASP A 150 -20.27 -2.52 1.41
CA ASP A 150 -21.59 -3.16 1.53
C ASP A 150 -21.74 -4.36 0.58
N GLU A 151 -21.03 -4.38 -0.52
CA GLU A 151 -21.21 -5.38 -1.57
C GLU A 151 -19.90 -6.06 -2.01
N GLY A 152 -18.80 -5.30 -2.11
CA GLY A 152 -17.52 -5.84 -2.56
C GLY A 152 -16.91 -6.80 -1.56
N ILE A 153 -16.81 -6.40 -0.29
CA ILE A 153 -16.25 -7.21 0.79
C ILE A 153 -16.96 -8.56 0.89
N PRO A 154 -18.32 -8.64 1.03
CA PRO A 154 -19.00 -9.93 1.13
C PRO A 154 -18.80 -10.87 -0.07
N VAL A 155 -18.57 -10.31 -1.25
CA VAL A 155 -18.28 -11.13 -2.45
C VAL A 155 -16.88 -11.71 -2.40
N LEU A 156 -15.86 -10.89 -2.05
CA LEU A 156 -14.47 -11.31 -2.05
C LEU A 156 -14.13 -12.24 -0.88
N GLU A 157 -14.76 -12.04 0.27
CA GLU A 157 -14.64 -12.95 1.43
C GLU A 157 -15.07 -14.40 1.12
N ARG A 158 -15.98 -14.62 0.17
CA ARG A 158 -16.35 -15.97 -0.27
C ARG A 158 -15.17 -16.74 -0.89
N PHE A 159 -14.15 -16.01 -1.36
CA PHE A 159 -12.91 -16.56 -1.89
C PHE A 159 -11.75 -16.49 -0.89
N GLY A 160 -12.04 -16.13 0.37
CA GLY A 160 -11.05 -15.97 1.41
C GLY A 160 -10.22 -14.69 1.30
N TRP A 161 -10.56 -13.76 0.39
CA TRP A 161 -9.87 -12.48 0.31
C TRP A 161 -10.31 -11.60 1.48
N GLU A 162 -9.37 -10.91 2.07
CA GLU A 162 -9.62 -9.99 3.18
C GLU A 162 -9.20 -8.58 2.80
N LEU A 163 -10.06 -7.60 3.09
CA LEU A 163 -9.71 -6.21 2.83
C LEU A 163 -8.65 -5.76 3.82
N ALA A 164 -7.47 -5.46 3.30
CA ALA A 164 -6.36 -4.89 4.05
C ALA A 164 -6.44 -3.36 4.12
N GLY A 165 -7.11 -2.69 3.17
CA GLY A 165 -7.34 -1.26 3.27
C GLY A 165 -8.12 -0.69 2.11
N ALA A 166 -8.74 0.48 2.34
CA ALA A 166 -9.53 1.22 1.37
C ALA A 166 -9.42 2.72 1.64
N TRP A 167 -9.04 3.50 0.63
CA TRP A 167 -8.71 4.92 0.77
C TRP A 167 -9.23 5.74 -0.39
N ALA A 168 -9.56 7.00 -0.10
CA ALA A 168 -9.66 8.06 -1.10
C ALA A 168 -8.35 8.85 -1.14
N THR A 169 -7.97 9.39 -2.30
CA THR A 169 -6.84 10.32 -2.39
C THR A 169 -7.20 11.66 -1.75
N ALA A 170 -6.22 12.24 -1.07
CA ALA A 170 -6.31 13.59 -0.51
C ALA A 170 -5.68 14.63 -1.46
N MET A 171 -5.57 15.84 -1.00
CA MET A 171 -4.97 16.99 -1.68
C MET A 171 -5.84 17.47 -2.85
N CYS A 172 -5.33 17.35 -4.07
CA CYS A 172 -5.96 17.97 -5.23
C CYS A 172 -6.77 17.00 -6.10
N ASP A 173 -6.74 15.71 -5.82
CA ASP A 173 -7.41 14.72 -6.66
C ASP A 173 -8.41 13.87 -5.86
N ASP A 174 -9.67 14.26 -5.91
CA ASP A 174 -10.80 13.50 -5.36
C ASP A 174 -11.33 12.41 -6.31
N ARG A 175 -10.54 12.06 -7.34
CA ARG A 175 -10.92 11.15 -8.42
C ARG A 175 -10.26 9.79 -8.36
N GLU A 176 -9.55 9.48 -7.29
CA GLU A 176 -8.94 8.15 -7.11
C GLU A 176 -9.36 7.53 -5.80
N VAL A 177 -9.61 6.23 -5.87
CA VAL A 177 -9.77 5.32 -4.73
C VAL A 177 -8.74 4.22 -4.85
N LEU A 178 -8.11 3.85 -3.75
CA LEU A 178 -7.19 2.73 -3.66
C LEU A 178 -7.77 1.66 -2.75
N LEU A 179 -7.63 0.39 -3.18
CA LEU A 179 -8.01 -0.77 -2.39
C LEU A 179 -6.84 -1.74 -2.32
N LEU A 180 -6.66 -2.36 -1.17
CA LEU A 180 -5.69 -3.43 -0.96
C LEU A 180 -6.38 -4.64 -0.35
N TRP A 181 -6.21 -5.79 -0.98
CA TRP A 181 -6.78 -7.06 -0.54
C TRP A 181 -5.67 -8.06 -0.24
N ALA A 182 -5.70 -8.66 0.93
CA ALA A 182 -4.87 -9.82 1.23
C ALA A 182 -5.54 -11.07 0.67
N ILE A 183 -4.80 -11.87 -0.08
CA ILE A 183 -5.27 -13.09 -0.74
C ILE A 183 -4.51 -14.26 -0.13
N PRO A 184 -5.20 -15.22 0.53
CA PRO A 184 -4.53 -16.22 1.35
C PRO A 184 -3.61 -17.13 0.54
N THR A 185 -3.99 -17.50 -0.68
CA THR A 185 -3.19 -18.37 -1.57
C THR A 185 -3.35 -17.97 -3.03
N TRP A 186 -2.40 -18.39 -3.87
CA TRP A 186 -2.49 -18.22 -5.32
C TRP A 186 -3.70 -18.95 -5.93
N GLU A 187 -4.11 -20.07 -5.33
CA GLU A 187 -5.30 -20.81 -5.74
C GLU A 187 -6.57 -19.99 -5.48
N ALA A 188 -6.67 -19.32 -4.33
CA ALA A 188 -7.81 -18.47 -4.01
C ALA A 188 -7.95 -17.31 -5.01
N TRP A 189 -6.83 -16.72 -5.45
CA TRP A 189 -6.84 -15.76 -6.55
C TRP A 189 -7.34 -16.39 -7.86
N ALA A 190 -6.79 -17.54 -8.24
CA ALA A 190 -7.16 -18.21 -9.49
C ALA A 190 -8.64 -18.63 -9.50
N ASP A 191 -9.16 -19.07 -8.36
CA ASP A 191 -10.58 -19.47 -8.24
C ASP A 191 -11.51 -18.26 -8.35
N PHE A 192 -11.15 -17.11 -7.78
CA PHE A 192 -11.88 -15.87 -7.98
C PHE A 192 -11.87 -15.45 -9.47
N GLU A 193 -10.72 -15.49 -10.14
CA GLU A 193 -10.60 -15.10 -11.55
C GLU A 193 -11.43 -16.00 -12.48
N LYS A 194 -11.51 -17.29 -12.20
CA LYS A 194 -12.38 -18.23 -12.92
C LYS A 194 -13.85 -17.93 -12.66
N ALA A 195 -14.20 -17.78 -11.38
CA ALA A 195 -15.57 -17.61 -10.94
C ALA A 195 -16.21 -16.31 -11.48
N GLN A 196 -15.49 -15.19 -11.47
CA GLN A 196 -16.02 -13.92 -11.97
C GLN A 196 -16.37 -13.94 -13.48
N ARG A 197 -15.81 -14.89 -14.25
CA ARG A 197 -16.13 -15.08 -15.68
C ARG A 197 -17.37 -15.93 -15.89
N LEU A 198 -17.67 -16.81 -14.94
CA LEU A 198 -18.72 -17.81 -15.06
C LEU A 198 -20.00 -17.40 -14.30
N ASP A 199 -19.87 -16.64 -13.24
CA ASP A 199 -20.97 -16.20 -12.39
C ASP A 199 -21.15 -14.67 -12.46
N PRO A 200 -22.17 -14.18 -13.17
CA PRO A 200 -22.44 -12.73 -13.25
C PRO A 200 -22.70 -12.07 -11.88
N SER A 201 -23.12 -12.83 -10.87
CA SER A 201 -23.38 -12.28 -9.53
C SER A 201 -22.12 -11.80 -8.85
N ILE A 202 -20.96 -12.41 -9.16
CA ILE A 202 -19.63 -12.03 -8.61
C ILE A 202 -19.21 -10.66 -9.12
N GLY A 203 -19.47 -10.38 -10.40
CA GLY A 203 -19.21 -9.07 -10.99
C GLY A 203 -20.31 -8.03 -10.78
N GLY A 204 -21.43 -8.44 -10.20
CA GLY A 204 -22.66 -7.61 -10.11
C GLY A 204 -22.46 -6.31 -9.34
N TRP A 205 -21.70 -6.34 -8.25
CA TRP A 205 -21.40 -5.15 -7.47
C TRP A 205 -20.56 -4.13 -8.25
N ARG A 206 -19.61 -4.58 -9.10
CA ARG A 206 -18.86 -3.70 -10.00
C ARG A 206 -19.74 -3.05 -11.06
N ASN A 207 -20.79 -3.70 -11.50
CA ASN A 207 -21.73 -3.10 -12.45
C ASN A 207 -22.44 -1.90 -11.84
N ARG A 208 -22.73 -1.93 -10.53
CA ARG A 208 -23.30 -0.79 -9.80
C ARG A 208 -22.33 0.37 -9.63
N THR A 209 -21.03 0.12 -9.67
CA THR A 209 -20.01 1.18 -9.61
C THR A 209 -19.71 1.84 -10.96
N ARG A 210 -20.28 1.38 -12.07
CA ARG A 210 -20.01 1.93 -13.42
C ARG A 210 -20.39 3.40 -13.56
N ASP A 211 -21.37 3.86 -12.80
CA ASP A 211 -21.75 5.26 -12.78
C ASP A 211 -20.81 6.11 -11.91
N LEU A 212 -20.05 5.49 -11.04
CA LEU A 212 -19.10 6.11 -10.11
C LEU A 212 -17.67 6.04 -10.64
N SER A 213 -17.25 4.91 -11.24
CA SER A 213 -15.90 4.67 -11.72
C SER A 213 -15.74 4.97 -13.21
N ILE A 214 -14.56 5.44 -13.60
CA ILE A 214 -14.14 5.69 -14.99
C ILE A 214 -13.20 4.58 -15.46
N GLU A 215 -12.25 4.21 -14.61
CA GLU A 215 -11.22 3.23 -14.89
C GLU A 215 -10.95 2.40 -13.62
N TRP A 216 -10.71 1.11 -13.78
CA TRP A 216 -10.42 0.21 -12.69
C TRP A 216 -9.25 -0.69 -13.07
N SER A 217 -8.11 -0.47 -12.46
CA SER A 217 -6.93 -1.33 -12.60
C SER A 217 -6.74 -2.18 -11.35
N ARG A 218 -6.35 -3.43 -11.54
CA ARG A 218 -5.94 -4.36 -10.49
C ARG A 218 -4.66 -5.05 -10.92
N TYR A 219 -3.70 -5.11 -10.03
CA TYR A 219 -2.48 -5.90 -10.22
C TYR A 219 -2.09 -6.58 -8.91
N LEU A 220 -1.29 -7.64 -9.04
CA LEU A 220 -0.89 -8.47 -7.91
C LEU A 220 0.46 -8.00 -7.35
N LEU A 221 0.58 -8.13 -6.05
CA LEU A 221 1.76 -7.77 -5.28
C LEU A 221 2.22 -8.95 -4.42
N VAL A 222 3.52 -8.99 -4.11
CA VAL A 222 4.11 -9.88 -3.09
C VAL A 222 4.85 -9.03 -2.07
N ASP A 223 4.65 -9.31 -0.81
CA ASP A 223 5.21 -8.51 0.28
C ASP A 223 6.70 -8.74 0.51
N ALA A 224 7.38 -7.71 1.02
CA ALA A 224 8.77 -7.80 1.46
C ALA A 224 8.91 -8.77 2.64
N PRO A 225 10.08 -9.44 2.80
CA PRO A 225 10.30 -10.36 3.90
C PRO A 225 10.09 -9.77 5.30
N LEU A 226 10.35 -8.48 5.48
CA LEU A 226 10.17 -7.76 6.73
C LEU A 226 8.90 -6.88 6.77
N SER A 227 8.04 -6.97 5.76
CA SER A 227 6.75 -6.25 5.77
C SER A 227 5.87 -6.69 6.95
N PRO A 228 5.15 -5.77 7.62
CA PRO A 228 4.29 -6.09 8.75
C PRO A 228 3.25 -7.18 8.47
N PHE A 229 2.68 -7.21 7.28
CA PHE A 229 1.76 -8.29 6.88
C PHE A 229 2.41 -9.68 6.89
N ARG A 230 3.72 -9.76 6.62
CA ARG A 230 4.43 -11.03 6.65
C ARG A 230 4.89 -11.42 8.04
N THR A 231 5.39 -10.45 8.82
CA THR A 231 6.00 -10.70 10.13
C THR A 231 5.01 -10.62 11.29
N GLY A 232 3.88 -9.92 11.10
CA GLY A 232 2.91 -9.59 12.15
C GLY A 232 3.40 -8.48 13.10
N ARG A 233 4.48 -7.77 12.75
CA ARG A 233 5.06 -6.70 13.56
C ARG A 233 5.71 -5.63 12.70
N GLN A 234 5.94 -4.47 13.28
CA GLN A 234 6.78 -3.44 12.67
C GLN A 234 8.25 -3.92 12.59
N PRO A 235 9.00 -3.54 11.54
CA PRO A 235 10.45 -3.65 11.54
C PRO A 235 11.06 -2.88 12.71
N THR A 236 12.15 -3.39 13.27
CA THR A 236 12.81 -2.83 14.44
C THR A 236 14.28 -2.50 14.15
N GLU A 237 14.93 -1.80 15.06
CA GLU A 237 16.36 -1.49 14.96
C GLU A 237 17.23 -2.76 14.83
N ALA A 238 16.77 -3.89 15.38
CA ALA A 238 17.47 -5.18 15.26
C ALA A 238 17.39 -5.80 13.85
N ASP A 239 16.46 -5.32 13.00
CA ASP A 239 16.33 -5.77 11.60
C ASP A 239 17.24 -4.97 10.66
N ARG A 240 17.90 -3.90 11.14
CA ARG A 240 18.82 -3.08 10.35
C ARG A 240 20.10 -3.85 10.10
N ASP A 241 20.44 -3.98 8.84
CA ASP A 241 21.71 -4.53 8.38
C ASP A 241 22.15 -3.90 7.05
N SER A 242 23.40 -4.14 6.68
CA SER A 242 23.89 -3.86 5.34
C SER A 242 23.51 -5.05 4.45
N PHE A 243 22.29 -5.01 3.90
CA PHE A 243 21.88 -6.06 2.96
C PHE A 243 22.66 -5.91 1.65
N GLU A 244 23.56 -6.86 1.43
CA GLU A 244 24.23 -7.06 0.14
C GLU A 244 23.66 -8.35 -0.46
N LEU A 245 23.09 -8.24 -1.68
CA LEU A 245 22.76 -9.46 -2.42
C LEU A 245 24.05 -10.22 -2.69
N PRO A 246 24.07 -11.56 -2.53
CA PRO A 246 25.19 -12.34 -3.03
C PRO A 246 25.36 -12.06 -4.54
N GLU A 247 26.62 -11.87 -4.94
CA GLU A 247 27.01 -11.68 -6.34
C GLU A 247 26.58 -12.85 -7.24
#